data_6ecdda3074cc8eda33935aad79edabe2
#
_entry.id   6ecdda3074cc8eda33935aad79edabe2
#
_cell.length_a   1.000
_cell.length_b   1.000
_cell.length_c   1.000
_cell.angle_alpha   90.00
_cell.angle_beta   90.00
_cell.angle_gamma   90.00
#
_symmetry.space_group_name_H-M   'P 1'
#
loop_
_entity.id
_entity.type
_entity.pdbx_description
1 polymer ?
#
loop_
_entity_poly.entity_id
_entity_poly.type
_entity_poly.pdbx_seq_one_letter_code
_entity_poly.pdbx_strand_id
1 'polypeptide(L)'
;MKQTLILAFLALASVAQAQIRQERNLDKWQFSRDGKDWQQVDVPHDWAITGPFDRKWDIQHLAIEQDGQTEAIDHTGRSGALPWIGKGEYRTTFRLSAGTKHTTLYFDGAMSEPVVYVNGREAGRWMYGYNAFRLDISPYVKSGVNEVRVLLNNQEESSRWYPGAGLYRPVTLITAGDARIDPWATIFKTVNLAGSKAQVYVETQATTPKGKGATRVAIKLLDANGRAVAQKNLAVNAQGMVAAQLNIANAKAWSPEQPYLYTLEVSLYQGNKLADRLRQRVGIRTVAVSKEHGFQLNGQSRKFKGVCLHHDLGPLGAAVNKAAIIRQIRLMKDMGVDAIRTSHNMPSQMQMQVCDSMGMMVMAESFDAWKEPKVKNGYNLFYDQWWRKDLENLIRGHRNHPSIVLWSIGNEIPEQWNKEGAQRAKDMTDYCHQLDNTRPVTCGGDNPKANT
;
A
#
# COMPACT_ATOMS: atom_id res chain seq x y z
N MET A 1 -33.35 -23.97 -65.34
CA MET A 1 -33.68 -23.51 -64.00
C MET A 1 -32.35 -23.26 -63.28
N LYS A 2 -31.96 -21.99 -63.11
CA LYS A 2 -30.74 -21.58 -62.37
C LYS A 2 -31.20 -21.15 -61.03
N GLN A 3 -30.80 -21.87 -59.95
CA GLN A 3 -30.98 -21.45 -58.58
C GLN A 3 -29.84 -20.53 -58.18
N THR A 4 -30.15 -19.30 -57.88
CA THR A 4 -29.23 -18.31 -57.34
C THR A 4 -29.22 -18.44 -55.81
N LEU A 5 -28.13 -18.92 -55.23
CA LEU A 5 -27.89 -18.93 -53.77
C LEU A 5 -27.51 -17.52 -53.32
N ILE A 6 -28.37 -16.88 -52.51
CA ILE A 6 -28.07 -15.62 -51.81
C ILE A 6 -27.43 -15.99 -50.47
N LEU A 7 -26.09 -15.80 -50.35
CA LEU A 7 -25.40 -15.84 -49.06
C LEU A 7 -25.65 -14.52 -48.33
N ALA A 8 -26.45 -14.56 -47.26
CA ALA A 8 -26.58 -13.47 -46.31
C ALA A 8 -25.38 -13.45 -45.37
N PHE A 9 -24.49 -12.50 -45.53
CA PHE A 9 -23.45 -12.18 -44.52
C PHE A 9 -24.11 -11.52 -43.30
N LEU A 10 -24.29 -12.27 -42.22
CA LEU A 10 -24.60 -11.73 -40.90
C LEU A 10 -23.29 -11.13 -40.35
N ALA A 11 -23.17 -9.80 -40.45
CA ALA A 11 -22.17 -9.04 -39.74
C ALA A 11 -22.51 -9.06 -38.26
N LEU A 12 -21.89 -9.95 -37.50
CA LEU A 12 -21.89 -9.91 -36.03
C LEU A 12 -21.16 -8.63 -35.59
N ALA A 13 -21.92 -7.56 -35.36
CA ALA A 13 -21.43 -6.42 -34.63
C ALA A 13 -21.09 -6.88 -33.22
N SER A 14 -19.82 -7.13 -32.95
CA SER A 14 -19.32 -7.36 -31.60
C SER A 14 -19.54 -6.07 -30.80
N VAL A 15 -20.65 -6.01 -30.04
CA VAL A 15 -20.86 -4.97 -29.04
C VAL A 15 -19.73 -5.12 -28.04
N ALA A 16 -18.76 -4.23 -28.12
CA ALA A 16 -17.65 -4.15 -27.17
C ALA A 16 -18.25 -4.06 -25.76
N GLN A 17 -18.22 -5.17 -25.04
CA GLN A 17 -18.73 -5.24 -23.69
C GLN A 17 -17.78 -4.40 -22.82
N ALA A 18 -18.28 -3.40 -22.09
CA ALA A 18 -17.46 -2.60 -21.20
C ALA A 18 -16.69 -3.54 -20.27
N GLN A 19 -15.38 -3.42 -20.27
CA GLN A 19 -14.53 -4.28 -19.45
C GLN A 19 -14.61 -3.80 -18.00
N ILE A 20 -15.27 -4.58 -17.15
CA ILE A 20 -15.26 -4.38 -15.70
C ILE A 20 -13.84 -4.63 -15.20
N ARG A 21 -13.42 -3.89 -14.16
CA ARG A 21 -12.14 -4.08 -13.49
C ARG A 21 -11.88 -5.57 -13.19
N GLN A 22 -10.67 -5.98 -13.51
CA GLN A 22 -10.13 -7.27 -13.10
C GLN A 22 -8.77 -7.04 -12.43
N GLU A 23 -8.56 -7.69 -11.32
CA GLU A 23 -7.31 -7.66 -10.56
C GLU A 23 -6.83 -9.08 -10.40
N ARG A 24 -5.57 -9.34 -10.77
CA ARG A 24 -4.94 -10.65 -10.59
C ARG A 24 -3.49 -10.50 -10.23
N ASN A 25 -3.02 -11.29 -9.31
CA ASN A 25 -1.61 -11.35 -8.99
C ASN A 25 -0.82 -11.99 -10.14
N LEU A 26 0.38 -11.52 -10.31
CA LEU A 26 1.40 -12.16 -11.11
C LEU A 26 2.30 -12.96 -10.17
N ASP A 27 1.94 -14.21 -9.91
CA ASP A 27 2.59 -15.03 -8.88
C ASP A 27 3.80 -15.81 -9.41
N LYS A 28 3.84 -16.13 -10.72
CA LYS A 28 4.90 -16.95 -11.33
C LYS A 28 5.88 -16.08 -12.09
N TRP A 29 7.14 -16.10 -11.67
CA TRP A 29 8.22 -15.33 -12.28
C TRP A 29 9.45 -16.20 -12.52
N GLN A 30 10.33 -15.70 -13.36
CA GLN A 30 11.71 -16.14 -13.43
C GLN A 30 12.58 -15.10 -12.74
N PHE A 31 13.53 -15.54 -11.96
CA PHE A 31 14.49 -14.71 -11.25
C PHE A 31 15.92 -15.07 -11.66
N SER A 32 16.80 -14.06 -11.77
CA SER A 32 18.23 -14.20 -11.98
C SER A 32 19.01 -13.13 -11.23
N ARG A 33 20.18 -13.47 -10.71
CA ARG A 33 21.13 -12.52 -10.09
C ARG A 33 22.04 -11.85 -11.11
N ASP A 34 22.29 -12.51 -12.21
CA ASP A 34 23.31 -12.12 -13.23
C ASP A 34 22.73 -11.93 -14.64
N GLY A 35 21.42 -12.13 -14.81
CA GLY A 35 20.73 -12.08 -16.10
C GLY A 35 20.98 -13.29 -17.01
N LYS A 36 21.67 -14.35 -16.52
CA LYS A 36 22.01 -15.56 -17.27
C LYS A 36 21.31 -16.79 -16.70
N ASP A 37 21.53 -17.05 -15.42
CA ASP A 37 20.98 -18.22 -14.76
C ASP A 37 19.59 -17.92 -14.19
N TRP A 38 18.56 -18.36 -14.92
CA TRP A 38 17.16 -18.11 -14.60
C TRP A 38 16.53 -19.29 -13.88
N GLN A 39 15.87 -19.02 -12.75
CA GLN A 39 15.11 -19.98 -11.97
C GLN A 39 13.64 -19.56 -11.85
N GLN A 40 12.73 -20.54 -11.80
CA GLN A 40 11.32 -20.27 -11.51
C GLN A 40 11.13 -19.98 -10.04
N VAL A 41 10.40 -18.90 -9.75
CA VAL A 41 10.08 -18.47 -8.38
C VAL A 41 8.62 -18.08 -8.27
N ASP A 42 8.08 -18.22 -7.06
CA ASP A 42 6.79 -17.67 -6.69
C ASP A 42 6.98 -16.29 -6.03
N VAL A 43 6.17 -15.32 -6.42
CA VAL A 43 6.15 -13.97 -5.79
C VAL A 43 4.94 -13.92 -4.85
N PRO A 44 5.11 -13.50 -3.60
CA PRO A 44 6.26 -12.83 -2.97
C PRO A 44 7.53 -13.69 -2.83
N HIS A 45 8.68 -13.11 -3.16
CA HIS A 45 9.98 -13.78 -3.17
C HIS A 45 11.06 -12.87 -2.57
N ASP A 46 11.80 -13.42 -1.62
CA ASP A 46 12.99 -12.80 -1.05
C ASP A 46 14.21 -13.67 -1.38
N TRP A 47 15.07 -13.20 -2.29
CA TRP A 47 16.22 -13.99 -2.70
C TRP A 47 17.31 -14.08 -1.63
N ALA A 48 17.32 -13.13 -0.68
CA ALA A 48 18.41 -13.02 0.30
C ALA A 48 18.42 -14.24 1.24
N ILE A 49 17.28 -14.85 1.54
CA ILE A 49 17.20 -16.03 2.43
C ILE A 49 17.87 -17.29 1.86
N THR A 50 18.20 -17.29 0.59
CA THR A 50 18.89 -18.43 -0.04
C THR A 50 20.41 -18.30 -0.03
N GLY A 51 20.94 -17.21 0.56
CA GLY A 51 22.37 -16.92 0.57
C GLY A 51 22.91 -16.42 -0.78
N PRO A 52 24.21 -16.37 -0.93
CA PRO A 52 25.24 -16.79 0.02
C PRO A 52 25.25 -15.93 1.29
N PHE A 53 25.75 -16.49 2.40
CA PHE A 53 25.86 -15.82 3.69
C PHE A 53 27.33 -15.54 4.01
N ASP A 54 27.65 -14.29 4.37
CA ASP A 54 28.99 -13.89 4.73
C ASP A 54 28.95 -12.69 5.68
N ARG A 55 29.81 -12.68 6.71
CA ARG A 55 29.90 -11.57 7.66
C ARG A 55 30.28 -10.24 7.00
N LYS A 56 31.00 -10.26 5.88
CA LYS A 56 31.34 -9.03 5.14
C LYS A 56 30.15 -8.22 4.69
N TRP A 57 28.96 -8.82 4.54
CA TRP A 57 27.73 -8.11 4.17
C TRP A 57 26.95 -7.56 5.37
N ASP A 58 27.34 -7.92 6.60
CA ASP A 58 26.72 -7.41 7.82
C ASP A 58 27.43 -6.17 8.40
N ILE A 59 28.59 -5.82 7.90
CA ILE A 59 29.34 -4.62 8.30
C ILE A 59 28.75 -3.42 7.58
N GLN A 60 28.55 -2.31 8.31
CA GLN A 60 28.12 -1.05 7.71
C GLN A 60 28.90 0.12 8.30
N HIS A 61 29.12 1.15 7.48
CA HIS A 61 29.67 2.43 7.88
C HIS A 61 28.52 3.33 8.34
N LEU A 62 28.59 3.83 9.55
CA LEU A 62 27.62 4.79 10.04
C LEU A 62 27.87 6.14 9.37
N ALA A 63 26.78 6.73 8.87
CA ALA A 63 26.85 8.08 8.29
C ALA A 63 26.86 9.18 9.37
N ILE A 64 26.42 8.85 10.58
CA ILE A 64 26.45 9.70 11.76
C ILE A 64 27.08 8.93 12.92
N GLU A 65 27.66 9.65 13.85
CA GLU A 65 28.16 9.07 15.10
C GLU A 65 26.95 8.57 15.93
N GLN A 66 27.04 7.31 16.34
CA GLN A 66 26.01 6.68 17.16
C GLN A 66 26.72 5.85 18.26
N ASP A 67 26.35 6.05 19.50
CA ASP A 67 26.95 5.36 20.65
C ASP A 67 28.48 5.43 20.71
N GLY A 68 29.05 6.53 20.23
CA GLY A 68 30.52 6.75 20.17
C GLY A 68 31.23 5.99 19.06
N GLN A 69 30.50 5.42 18.09
CA GLN A 69 31.06 4.68 16.96
C GLN A 69 30.95 5.50 15.68
N THR A 70 32.07 5.75 15.05
CA THR A 70 32.17 6.54 13.80
C THR A 70 32.57 5.68 12.59
N GLU A 71 33.02 4.46 12.84
CA GLU A 71 33.46 3.52 11.81
C GLU A 71 32.76 2.17 11.93
N ALA A 72 32.62 1.45 10.82
CA ALA A 72 32.12 0.09 10.82
C ALA A 72 33.16 -0.86 11.42
N ILE A 73 32.73 -1.67 12.35
CA ILE A 73 33.50 -2.74 12.98
C ILE A 73 32.65 -4.02 13.03
N ASP A 74 33.23 -5.13 13.46
CA ASP A 74 32.53 -6.42 13.61
C ASP A 74 31.27 -6.35 14.50
N HIS A 75 31.14 -5.33 15.33
CA HIS A 75 30.03 -5.15 16.27
C HIS A 75 28.95 -4.19 15.75
N THR A 76 29.15 -3.52 14.61
CA THR A 76 28.22 -2.56 14.02
C THR A 76 27.39 -3.14 12.89
N GLY A 77 27.24 -4.45 12.84
CA GLY A 77 26.47 -5.16 11.82
C GLY A 77 24.99 -4.79 11.78
N ARG A 78 24.33 -5.13 10.68
CA ARG A 78 22.92 -4.87 10.43
C ARG A 78 22.03 -5.96 11.03
N SER A 79 22.06 -6.12 12.34
CA SER A 79 21.09 -7.00 13.04
C SER A 79 21.03 -8.42 12.48
N GLY A 80 22.17 -9.04 12.14
CA GLY A 80 22.25 -10.39 11.57
C GLY A 80 21.93 -10.48 10.09
N ALA A 81 22.06 -9.39 9.34
CA ALA A 81 21.85 -9.36 7.89
C ALA A 81 23.04 -9.96 7.13
N LEU A 82 23.40 -11.19 7.42
CA LEU A 82 24.49 -11.93 6.78
C LEU A 82 24.21 -12.35 5.31
N PRO A 83 22.96 -12.43 4.80
CA PRO A 83 22.73 -12.86 3.43
C PRO A 83 23.11 -11.78 2.43
N TRP A 84 23.55 -12.24 1.24
CA TRP A 84 23.84 -11.35 0.12
C TRP A 84 22.55 -10.65 -0.35
N ILE A 85 22.65 -9.37 -0.51
CA ILE A 85 21.68 -8.51 -1.20
C ILE A 85 22.27 -8.10 -2.56
N GLY A 86 22.05 -6.94 -3.10
CA GLY A 86 22.65 -6.50 -4.36
C GLY A 86 21.64 -6.49 -5.50
N LYS A 87 22.08 -6.81 -6.73
CA LYS A 87 21.22 -6.72 -7.91
C LYS A 87 20.51 -8.01 -8.21
N GLY A 88 19.27 -7.89 -8.71
CA GLY A 88 18.50 -9.04 -9.18
C GLY A 88 17.52 -8.62 -10.26
N GLU A 89 17.13 -9.58 -11.06
CA GLU A 89 16.22 -9.37 -12.18
C GLU A 89 15.09 -10.39 -12.15
N TYR A 90 13.88 -9.90 -12.38
CA TYR A 90 12.66 -10.72 -12.53
C TYR A 90 12.05 -10.53 -13.90
N ARG A 91 11.49 -11.60 -14.46
CA ARG A 91 10.67 -11.52 -15.68
C ARG A 91 9.47 -12.46 -15.63
N THR A 92 8.37 -12.00 -16.21
CA THR A 92 7.15 -12.81 -16.37
C THR A 92 6.39 -12.37 -17.62
N THR A 93 5.38 -13.14 -18.00
CA THR A 93 4.49 -12.77 -19.08
C THR A 93 3.04 -12.79 -18.63
N PHE A 94 2.22 -11.96 -19.27
CA PHE A 94 0.77 -11.97 -19.10
C PHE A 94 0.06 -11.78 -20.45
N ARG A 95 -1.20 -12.21 -20.50
CA ARG A 95 -2.04 -12.03 -21.68
C ARG A 95 -3.09 -10.96 -21.44
N LEU A 96 -3.33 -10.12 -22.45
CA LEU A 96 -4.44 -9.17 -22.51
C LEU A 96 -5.40 -9.56 -23.63
N SER A 97 -6.69 -9.42 -23.34
CA SER A 97 -7.75 -9.57 -24.34
C SER A 97 -7.74 -8.37 -25.29
N ALA A 98 -8.20 -8.60 -26.52
CA ALA A 98 -8.43 -7.51 -27.46
C ALA A 98 -9.42 -6.49 -26.85
N GLY A 99 -9.13 -5.19 -27.02
CA GLY A 99 -9.97 -4.11 -26.51
C GLY A 99 -9.74 -3.72 -25.05
N THR A 100 -8.77 -4.34 -24.34
CA THR A 100 -8.32 -3.84 -23.02
C THR A 100 -7.85 -2.41 -23.16
N LYS A 101 -8.39 -1.49 -22.35
CA LYS A 101 -8.15 -0.05 -22.47
C LYS A 101 -7.10 0.47 -21.50
N HIS A 102 -7.25 0.13 -20.22
CA HIS A 102 -6.35 0.57 -19.17
C HIS A 102 -5.74 -0.63 -18.46
N THR A 103 -4.44 -0.60 -18.33
CA THR A 103 -3.65 -1.64 -17.69
C THR A 103 -2.67 -1.02 -16.72
N THR A 104 -2.72 -1.43 -15.48
CA THR A 104 -1.85 -0.94 -14.41
C THR A 104 -1.11 -2.11 -13.78
N LEU A 105 0.18 -1.95 -13.53
CA LEU A 105 0.92 -2.79 -12.58
C LEU A 105 0.92 -2.10 -11.22
N TYR A 106 0.47 -2.82 -10.22
CA TYR A 106 0.54 -2.43 -8.82
C TYR A 106 1.55 -3.31 -8.11
N PHE A 107 2.54 -2.67 -7.52
CA PHE A 107 3.53 -3.29 -6.65
C PHE A 107 3.21 -2.87 -5.21
N ASP A 108 3.02 -3.82 -4.30
CA ASP A 108 2.84 -3.53 -2.87
C ASP A 108 4.17 -3.18 -2.18
N GLY A 109 5.28 -3.38 -2.88
CA GLY A 109 6.66 -3.05 -2.54
C GLY A 109 7.64 -3.92 -3.33
N ALA A 110 8.86 -3.42 -3.55
CA ALA A 110 9.93 -4.13 -4.26
C ALA A 110 11.29 -3.65 -3.76
N MET A 111 12.12 -4.54 -3.23
CA MET A 111 13.35 -4.23 -2.51
C MET A 111 14.59 -4.48 -3.37
N SER A 112 15.22 -3.40 -3.81
CA SER A 112 14.85 -1.98 -3.80
C SER A 112 15.14 -1.36 -5.16
N GLU A 113 14.84 -0.07 -5.32
CA GLU A 113 15.09 0.70 -6.55
C GLU A 113 14.57 0.02 -7.83
N PRO A 114 13.31 -0.47 -7.85
CA PRO A 114 12.79 -1.16 -9.02
C PRO A 114 12.74 -0.26 -10.26
N VAL A 115 13.26 -0.79 -11.38
CA VAL A 115 13.05 -0.25 -12.73
C VAL A 115 12.25 -1.29 -13.51
N VAL A 116 11.07 -0.89 -13.99
CA VAL A 116 10.09 -1.79 -14.62
C VAL A 116 10.07 -1.56 -16.12
N TYR A 117 10.25 -2.63 -16.88
CA TYR A 117 10.14 -2.66 -18.34
C TYR A 117 8.91 -3.46 -18.75
N VAL A 118 8.22 -2.99 -19.78
CA VAL A 118 7.12 -3.72 -20.42
C VAL A 118 7.41 -3.79 -21.92
N ASN A 119 7.46 -5.01 -22.46
CA ASN A 119 7.80 -5.25 -23.86
C ASN A 119 9.11 -4.55 -24.31
N GLY A 120 10.13 -4.59 -23.44
CA GLY A 120 11.45 -4.00 -23.67
C GLY A 120 11.55 -2.48 -23.49
N ARG A 121 10.47 -1.78 -23.15
CA ARG A 121 10.45 -0.32 -22.91
C ARG A 121 10.31 -0.02 -21.41
N GLU A 122 11.11 0.91 -20.88
CA GLU A 122 10.96 1.35 -19.50
C GLU A 122 9.58 1.98 -19.30
N ALA A 123 8.80 1.40 -18.38
CA ALA A 123 7.47 1.86 -18.02
C ALA A 123 7.47 2.76 -16.77
N GLY A 124 8.51 2.64 -15.95
CA GLY A 124 8.68 3.48 -14.77
C GLY A 124 9.62 2.87 -13.74
N ARG A 125 9.83 3.63 -12.66
CA ARG A 125 10.70 3.26 -11.53
C ARG A 125 10.18 3.79 -10.22
N TRP A 126 10.66 3.22 -9.12
CA TRP A 126 10.40 3.69 -7.77
C TRP A 126 11.67 3.55 -6.92
N MET A 127 11.92 4.46 -5.97
CA MET A 127 13.19 4.42 -5.24
C MET A 127 13.06 3.73 -3.89
N TYR A 128 11.98 3.96 -3.15
CA TYR A 128 11.82 3.44 -1.80
C TYR A 128 11.20 2.05 -1.81
N GLY A 129 11.99 1.03 -1.46
CA GLY A 129 11.61 -0.38 -1.57
C GLY A 129 10.42 -0.81 -0.70
N TYR A 130 10.12 -0.07 0.35
CA TYR A 130 9.00 -0.36 1.26
C TYR A 130 7.66 0.21 0.80
N ASN A 131 7.67 1.07 -0.21
CA ASN A 131 6.45 1.74 -0.64
C ASN A 131 5.71 0.97 -1.73
N ALA A 132 4.38 1.00 -1.63
CA ALA A 132 3.53 0.57 -2.73
C ALA A 132 3.52 1.62 -3.84
N PHE A 133 3.49 1.18 -5.10
CA PHE A 133 3.39 2.08 -6.24
C PHE A 133 2.60 1.48 -7.40
N ARG A 134 2.09 2.34 -8.26
CA ARG A 134 1.31 1.97 -9.44
C ARG A 134 1.94 2.56 -10.69
N LEU A 135 2.03 1.76 -11.74
CA LEU A 135 2.48 2.19 -13.06
C LEU A 135 1.36 1.98 -14.08
N ASP A 136 0.93 3.03 -14.75
CA ASP A 136 0.07 2.89 -15.93
C ASP A 136 0.92 2.37 -17.10
N ILE A 137 0.68 1.11 -17.44
CA ILE A 137 1.40 0.44 -18.52
C ILE A 137 0.61 0.40 -19.83
N SER A 138 -0.54 1.06 -19.90
CA SER A 138 -1.38 1.09 -21.10
C SER A 138 -0.63 1.47 -22.39
N PRO A 139 0.32 2.45 -22.37
CA PRO A 139 1.09 2.81 -23.57
C PRO A 139 2.13 1.77 -24.03
N TYR A 140 2.39 0.76 -23.21
CA TYR A 140 3.46 -0.22 -23.41
C TYR A 140 2.95 -1.60 -23.79
N VAL A 141 1.65 -1.87 -23.60
CA VAL A 141 1.04 -3.19 -23.80
C VAL A 141 0.38 -3.32 -25.16
N LYS A 142 0.22 -4.58 -25.58
CA LYS A 142 -0.51 -4.99 -26.79
C LYS A 142 -1.51 -6.10 -26.48
N SER A 143 -2.47 -6.33 -27.38
CA SER A 143 -3.31 -7.53 -27.34
C SER A 143 -2.45 -8.80 -27.44
N GLY A 144 -2.81 -9.84 -26.71
CA GLY A 144 -2.04 -11.08 -26.63
C GLY A 144 -0.98 -11.04 -25.53
N VAL A 145 0.17 -11.65 -25.77
CA VAL A 145 1.26 -11.82 -24.79
C VAL A 145 2.05 -10.55 -24.65
N ASN A 146 2.29 -10.17 -23.39
CA ASN A 146 3.14 -9.07 -22.98
C ASN A 146 4.18 -9.58 -21.97
N GLU A 147 5.38 -9.05 -22.02
CA GLU A 147 6.45 -9.32 -21.06
C GLU A 147 6.59 -8.19 -20.07
N VAL A 148 6.81 -8.53 -18.80
CA VAL A 148 7.27 -7.61 -17.76
C VAL A 148 8.64 -8.06 -17.28
N ARG A 149 9.55 -7.10 -17.15
CA ARG A 149 10.88 -7.28 -16.58
C ARG A 149 11.12 -6.23 -15.50
N VAL A 150 11.64 -6.64 -14.35
CA VAL A 150 11.91 -5.76 -13.21
C VAL A 150 13.35 -5.92 -12.81
N LEU A 151 14.10 -4.84 -12.88
CA LEU A 151 15.45 -4.76 -12.34
C LEU A 151 15.41 -4.19 -10.94
N LEU A 152 16.12 -4.80 -10.01
CA LEU A 152 16.23 -4.38 -8.62
C LEU A 152 17.69 -4.14 -8.27
N ASN A 153 17.93 -3.12 -7.44
CA ASN A 153 19.24 -2.77 -6.93
C ASN A 153 19.15 -2.54 -5.42
N ASN A 154 19.34 -3.59 -4.64
CA ASN A 154 19.36 -3.49 -3.19
C ASN A 154 20.79 -3.27 -2.72
N GLN A 155 21.14 -2.01 -2.45
CA GLN A 155 22.49 -1.62 -2.10
C GLN A 155 22.85 -2.07 -0.69
N GLU A 156 24.10 -2.45 -0.48
CA GLU A 156 24.67 -2.63 0.84
C GLU A 156 24.63 -1.30 1.62
N GLU A 157 24.67 -1.34 2.93
CA GLU A 157 24.64 -0.14 3.78
C GLU A 157 23.40 0.77 3.52
N SER A 158 22.25 0.16 3.15
CA SER A 158 21.00 0.89 2.88
C SER A 158 19.96 0.79 4.02
N SER A 159 20.20 -0.06 5.01
CA SER A 159 19.27 -0.34 6.11
C SER A 159 20.01 -0.66 7.40
N ARG A 160 19.37 -0.43 8.56
CA ARG A 160 19.87 -0.76 9.90
C ARG A 160 19.29 -2.08 10.44
N TRP A 161 18.52 -2.80 9.63
CA TRP A 161 17.92 -4.10 9.94
C TRP A 161 17.93 -4.96 8.67
N TYR A 162 17.52 -6.21 8.78
CA TYR A 162 17.34 -7.07 7.63
C TYR A 162 16.31 -6.49 6.64
N PRO A 163 16.71 -6.04 5.45
CA PRO A 163 15.79 -5.39 4.51
C PRO A 163 15.00 -6.40 3.67
N GLY A 164 15.48 -7.64 3.56
CA GLY A 164 15.08 -8.54 2.49
C GLY A 164 15.57 -8.09 1.13
N ALA A 165 15.19 -8.80 0.08
CA ALA A 165 15.55 -8.46 -1.29
C ALA A 165 14.57 -9.11 -2.29
N GLY A 166 14.13 -8.35 -3.29
CA GLY A 166 13.31 -8.93 -4.36
C GLY A 166 11.91 -8.36 -4.48
N LEU A 167 11.08 -9.06 -5.25
CA LEU A 167 9.63 -8.85 -5.28
C LEU A 167 9.01 -9.51 -4.04
N TYR A 168 9.34 -8.96 -2.89
CA TYR A 168 9.00 -9.51 -1.58
C TYR A 168 7.54 -9.27 -1.16
N ARG A 169 6.80 -8.49 -1.93
CA ARG A 169 5.37 -8.22 -1.80
C ARG A 169 4.65 -8.52 -3.11
N PRO A 170 3.32 -8.71 -3.11
CA PRO A 170 2.57 -9.02 -4.33
C PRO A 170 2.73 -8.00 -5.45
N VAL A 171 2.73 -8.49 -6.68
CA VAL A 171 2.61 -7.69 -7.91
C VAL A 171 1.27 -8.01 -8.55
N THR A 172 0.40 -7.01 -8.72
CA THR A 172 -0.95 -7.18 -9.23
C THR A 172 -1.11 -6.50 -10.59
N LEU A 173 -1.62 -7.24 -11.57
CA LEU A 173 -2.07 -6.70 -12.84
C LEU A 173 -3.54 -6.29 -12.70
N ILE A 174 -3.82 -5.02 -12.99
CA ILE A 174 -5.15 -4.43 -12.94
C ILE A 174 -5.54 -4.01 -14.36
N THR A 175 -6.68 -4.49 -14.84
CA THR A 175 -7.25 -4.05 -16.12
C THR A 175 -8.61 -3.40 -15.87
N ALA A 176 -8.91 -2.34 -16.60
CA ALA A 176 -10.17 -1.61 -16.49
C ALA A 176 -10.61 -1.04 -17.86
N GLY A 177 -11.86 -0.65 -17.94
CA GLY A 177 -12.41 0.08 -19.10
C GLY A 177 -12.09 1.57 -19.05
N ASP A 178 -12.58 2.31 -20.07
CA ASP A 178 -12.46 3.78 -20.12
C ASP A 178 -13.16 4.47 -18.94
N ALA A 179 -14.34 3.93 -18.54
CA ALA A 179 -15.01 4.36 -17.32
C ALA A 179 -14.50 3.52 -16.15
N ARG A 180 -13.85 4.17 -15.18
CA ARG A 180 -13.22 3.49 -14.06
C ARG A 180 -13.17 4.34 -12.79
N ILE A 181 -13.07 3.69 -11.66
CA ILE A 181 -12.90 4.29 -10.33
C ILE A 181 -11.41 4.29 -9.98
N ASP A 182 -10.90 5.36 -9.37
CA ASP A 182 -9.57 5.34 -8.77
C ASP A 182 -9.64 4.78 -7.33
N PRO A 183 -9.07 3.60 -7.06
CA PRO A 183 -9.11 3.00 -5.72
C PRO A 183 -8.44 3.87 -4.65
N TRP A 184 -7.36 4.57 -5.00
CA TRP A 184 -6.62 5.42 -4.07
C TRP A 184 -7.25 6.80 -3.86
N ALA A 185 -8.18 7.22 -4.72
CA ALA A 185 -9.03 8.38 -4.49
C ALA A 185 -10.29 8.06 -3.68
N THR A 186 -10.56 6.77 -3.40
CA THR A 186 -11.73 6.38 -2.59
C THR A 186 -11.41 6.55 -1.11
N ILE A 187 -12.22 7.36 -0.43
CA ILE A 187 -12.11 7.69 0.99
C ILE A 187 -13.32 7.14 1.73
N PHE A 188 -13.09 6.51 2.86
CA PHE A 188 -14.11 6.14 3.84
C PHE A 188 -13.71 6.67 5.21
N LYS A 189 -14.52 7.54 5.80
CA LYS A 189 -14.26 8.04 7.15
C LYS A 189 -15.54 8.11 7.99
N THR A 190 -15.40 7.82 9.27
CA THR A 190 -16.46 8.03 10.25
C THR A 190 -16.50 9.52 10.60
N VAL A 191 -17.66 10.14 10.42
CA VAL A 191 -17.90 11.55 10.75
C VAL A 191 -18.39 11.67 12.19
N ASN A 192 -19.29 10.77 12.58
CA ASN A 192 -19.85 10.71 13.93
C ASN A 192 -20.16 9.25 14.31
N LEU A 193 -19.97 8.95 15.58
CA LEU A 193 -20.34 7.68 16.20
C LEU A 193 -20.91 7.94 17.60
N ALA A 194 -22.20 7.68 17.80
CA ALA A 194 -22.90 7.85 19.07
C ALA A 194 -23.70 6.57 19.39
N GLY A 195 -23.17 5.78 20.30
CA GLY A 195 -23.69 4.43 20.57
C GLY A 195 -23.69 3.56 19.32
N SER A 196 -24.85 3.06 18.91
CA SER A 196 -25.02 2.29 17.68
C SER A 196 -25.38 3.13 16.44
N LYS A 197 -25.41 4.45 16.54
CA LYS A 197 -25.69 5.33 15.41
C LYS A 197 -24.38 5.88 14.86
N ALA A 198 -24.14 5.70 13.57
CA ALA A 198 -22.97 6.25 12.91
C ALA A 198 -23.33 7.04 11.66
N GLN A 199 -22.53 8.07 11.39
CA GLN A 199 -22.51 8.76 10.12
C GLN A 199 -21.12 8.59 9.50
N VAL A 200 -21.07 8.12 8.26
CA VAL A 200 -19.82 7.96 7.52
C VAL A 200 -19.84 8.81 6.26
N TYR A 201 -18.69 9.31 5.89
CA TYR A 201 -18.45 10.02 4.63
C TYR A 201 -17.71 9.11 3.68
N VAL A 202 -18.19 9.03 2.44
CA VAL A 202 -17.55 8.32 1.35
C VAL A 202 -17.34 9.28 0.19
N GLU A 203 -16.11 9.32 -0.31
CA GLU A 203 -15.75 10.07 -1.50
C GLU A 203 -15.02 9.15 -2.48
N THR A 204 -15.22 9.34 -3.77
CA THR A 204 -14.51 8.61 -4.80
C THR A 204 -14.35 9.45 -6.06
N GLN A 205 -13.34 9.13 -6.85
CA GLN A 205 -13.11 9.74 -8.15
C GLN A 205 -13.28 8.70 -9.25
N ALA A 206 -14.09 9.06 -10.25
CA ALA A 206 -14.34 8.26 -11.44
C ALA A 206 -13.83 8.97 -12.68
N THR A 207 -13.10 8.26 -13.52
CA THR A 207 -12.82 8.70 -14.90
C THR A 207 -13.97 8.26 -15.78
N THR A 208 -14.54 9.18 -16.58
CA THR A 208 -15.64 8.89 -17.47
C THR A 208 -15.35 9.41 -18.88
N PRO A 209 -15.54 8.59 -19.94
CA PRO A 209 -15.33 9.03 -21.31
C PRO A 209 -16.35 10.12 -21.70
N LYS A 210 -15.89 11.15 -22.38
CA LYS A 210 -16.76 12.22 -22.89
C LYS A 210 -17.81 11.66 -23.87
N GLY A 211 -19.05 12.15 -23.79
CA GLY A 211 -20.12 11.85 -24.77
C GLY A 211 -20.80 10.49 -24.66
N LYS A 212 -20.55 9.69 -23.62
CA LYS A 212 -21.13 8.33 -23.45
C LYS A 212 -22.27 8.24 -22.41
N GLY A 213 -23.20 9.20 -22.42
CA GLY A 213 -24.41 9.18 -21.61
C GLY A 213 -24.20 9.50 -20.12
N ALA A 214 -25.31 9.54 -19.37
CA ALA A 214 -25.31 9.84 -17.95
C ALA A 214 -24.53 8.79 -17.15
N THR A 215 -23.63 9.25 -16.29
CA THR A 215 -22.81 8.42 -15.40
C THR A 215 -23.29 8.58 -13.97
N ARG A 216 -23.44 7.45 -13.28
CA ARG A 216 -23.80 7.44 -11.87
C ARG A 216 -22.93 6.46 -11.09
N VAL A 217 -22.72 6.78 -9.82
CA VAL A 217 -22.07 5.89 -8.86
C VAL A 217 -23.08 5.43 -7.84
N ALA A 218 -23.13 4.12 -7.62
CA ALA A 218 -23.84 3.50 -6.51
C ALA A 218 -22.83 3.19 -5.40
N ILE A 219 -23.04 3.76 -4.23
CA ILE A 219 -22.25 3.50 -3.01
C ILE A 219 -23.11 2.64 -2.09
N LYS A 220 -22.58 1.49 -1.66
CA LYS A 220 -23.20 0.60 -0.69
C LYS A 220 -22.22 0.28 0.43
N LEU A 221 -22.73 0.29 1.66
CA LEU A 221 -22.03 -0.26 2.81
C LEU A 221 -22.73 -1.58 3.18
N LEU A 222 -21.99 -2.69 3.07
CA LEU A 222 -22.49 -4.03 3.31
C LEU A 222 -21.99 -4.53 4.66
N ASP A 223 -22.84 -5.20 5.42
CA ASP A 223 -22.46 -5.89 6.66
C ASP A 223 -21.67 -7.19 6.36
N ALA A 224 -21.28 -7.92 7.40
CA ALA A 224 -20.54 -9.17 7.28
C ALA A 224 -21.32 -10.28 6.53
N ASN A 225 -22.65 -10.16 6.46
CA ASN A 225 -23.54 -11.09 5.74
C ASN A 225 -23.80 -10.64 4.29
N GLY A 226 -23.18 -9.54 3.85
CA GLY A 226 -23.40 -8.97 2.51
C GLY A 226 -24.70 -8.17 2.34
N ARG A 227 -25.41 -7.85 3.42
CA ARG A 227 -26.65 -7.04 3.37
C ARG A 227 -26.26 -5.55 3.38
N ALA A 228 -26.91 -4.76 2.54
CA ALA A 228 -26.70 -3.31 2.53
C ALA A 228 -27.30 -2.68 3.80
N VAL A 229 -26.46 -2.08 4.62
CA VAL A 229 -26.86 -1.32 5.82
C VAL A 229 -27.06 0.17 5.53
N ALA A 230 -26.46 0.67 4.45
CA ALA A 230 -26.66 2.00 3.91
C ALA A 230 -26.30 2.03 2.43
N GLN A 231 -26.98 2.88 1.65
CA GLN A 231 -26.68 3.03 0.22
C GLN A 231 -27.08 4.41 -0.30
N LYS A 232 -26.40 4.87 -1.35
CA LYS A 232 -26.77 6.04 -2.15
C LYS A 232 -26.41 5.84 -3.61
N ASN A 233 -27.22 6.47 -4.50
CA ASN A 233 -26.94 6.60 -5.92
C ASN A 233 -26.78 8.08 -6.24
N LEU A 234 -25.70 8.43 -6.92
CA LEU A 234 -25.31 9.81 -7.17
C LEU A 234 -24.83 9.97 -8.62
N ALA A 235 -25.15 11.11 -9.24
CA ALA A 235 -24.56 11.49 -10.50
C ALA A 235 -23.06 11.84 -10.29
N VAL A 236 -22.24 11.51 -11.28
CA VAL A 236 -20.83 11.93 -11.30
C VAL A 236 -20.78 13.40 -11.75
N ASN A 237 -20.10 14.25 -11.00
CA ASN A 237 -19.95 15.66 -11.36
C ASN A 237 -18.95 15.86 -12.52
N ALA A 238 -18.81 17.09 -12.99
CA ALA A 238 -17.94 17.42 -14.13
C ALA A 238 -16.45 17.11 -13.87
N GLN A 239 -16.02 17.10 -12.60
CA GLN A 239 -14.64 16.78 -12.17
C GLN A 239 -14.43 15.28 -11.95
N GLY A 240 -15.46 14.46 -12.17
CA GLY A 240 -15.39 13.01 -11.89
C GLY A 240 -15.58 12.65 -10.42
N MET A 241 -15.90 13.62 -9.55
CA MET A 241 -16.00 13.40 -8.10
C MET A 241 -17.43 13.03 -7.70
N VAL A 242 -17.52 12.14 -6.72
CA VAL A 242 -18.77 11.76 -6.05
C VAL A 242 -18.52 11.68 -4.56
N ALA A 243 -19.37 12.33 -3.77
CA ALA A 243 -19.29 12.28 -2.31
C ALA A 243 -20.66 12.04 -1.69
N ALA A 244 -20.70 11.26 -0.63
CA ALA A 244 -21.92 10.94 0.11
C ALA A 244 -21.70 10.83 1.61
N GLN A 245 -22.66 11.29 2.38
CA GLN A 245 -22.83 10.89 3.77
C GLN A 245 -23.85 9.76 3.86
N LEU A 246 -23.52 8.71 4.61
CA LEU A 246 -24.37 7.56 4.87
C LEU A 246 -24.66 7.48 6.38
N ASN A 247 -25.92 7.32 6.76
CA ASN A 247 -26.33 7.11 8.14
C ASN A 247 -26.58 5.63 8.39
N ILE A 248 -26.03 5.09 9.48
CA ILE A 248 -26.15 3.70 9.89
C ILE A 248 -26.80 3.66 11.27
N ALA A 249 -28.00 3.10 11.37
CA ALA A 249 -28.78 3.08 12.61
C ALA A 249 -28.25 2.05 13.64
N ASN A 250 -27.73 0.91 13.16
CA ASN A 250 -27.22 -0.18 14.00
C ASN A 250 -25.75 -0.46 13.65
N ALA A 251 -24.91 0.56 13.81
CA ALA A 251 -23.49 0.46 13.52
C ALA A 251 -22.77 -0.39 14.56
N LYS A 252 -21.89 -1.28 14.08
CA LYS A 252 -20.93 -2.00 14.91
C LYS A 252 -19.58 -1.32 14.73
N ALA A 253 -19.07 -0.76 15.83
CA ALA A 253 -17.78 -0.09 15.82
C ALA A 253 -16.64 -1.11 15.74
N TRP A 254 -15.56 -0.74 15.04
CA TRP A 254 -14.32 -1.49 15.06
C TRP A 254 -13.53 -1.15 16.32
N SER A 255 -13.01 -2.17 16.99
CA SER A 255 -12.04 -2.06 18.09
C SER A 255 -11.16 -3.31 18.13
N PRO A 256 -10.04 -3.31 18.91
CA PRO A 256 -9.24 -4.51 19.13
C PRO A 256 -10.01 -5.70 19.69
N GLU A 257 -11.01 -5.46 20.51
CA GLU A 257 -11.86 -6.48 21.12
C GLU A 257 -12.98 -6.94 20.18
N GLN A 258 -13.44 -6.05 19.30
CA GLN A 258 -14.51 -6.31 18.34
C GLN A 258 -14.13 -5.76 16.96
N PRO A 259 -13.27 -6.46 16.20
CA PRO A 259 -12.76 -5.97 14.91
C PRO A 259 -13.80 -6.16 13.79
N TYR A 260 -14.95 -5.51 13.92
CA TYR A 260 -16.04 -5.62 12.96
C TYR A 260 -15.73 -4.84 11.68
N LEU A 261 -15.82 -5.51 10.55
CA LEU A 261 -15.56 -4.92 9.23
C LEU A 261 -16.80 -4.98 8.34
N TYR A 262 -17.04 -3.85 7.68
CA TYR A 262 -17.97 -3.72 6.58
C TYR A 262 -17.26 -3.91 5.24
N THR A 263 -18.04 -4.08 4.18
CA THR A 263 -17.55 -3.97 2.80
C THR A 263 -18.13 -2.70 2.18
N LEU A 264 -17.26 -1.75 1.85
CA LEU A 264 -17.61 -0.63 0.99
C LEU A 264 -17.61 -1.13 -0.46
N GLU A 265 -18.76 -1.05 -1.12
CA GLU A 265 -18.90 -1.32 -2.56
C GLU A 265 -19.21 -0.01 -3.27
N VAL A 266 -18.37 0.34 -4.24
CA VAL A 266 -18.56 1.49 -5.13
C VAL A 266 -18.68 0.95 -6.56
N SER A 267 -19.82 1.20 -7.18
CA SER A 267 -20.14 0.70 -8.53
C SER A 267 -20.41 1.88 -9.47
N LEU A 268 -19.64 1.97 -10.55
CA LEU A 268 -19.78 2.98 -11.59
C LEU A 268 -20.63 2.44 -12.74
N TYR A 269 -21.64 3.20 -13.14
CA TYR A 269 -22.52 2.85 -14.25
C TYR A 269 -22.47 3.92 -15.35
N GLN A 270 -22.48 3.45 -16.60
CA GLN A 270 -22.78 4.26 -17.78
C GLN A 270 -24.17 3.90 -18.31
N GLY A 271 -25.15 4.80 -18.15
CA GLY A 271 -26.54 4.45 -18.29
C GLY A 271 -26.91 3.32 -17.29
N ASN A 272 -27.46 2.22 -17.81
CA ASN A 272 -27.78 1.06 -16.98
C ASN A 272 -26.68 -0.02 -16.92
N LYS A 273 -25.54 0.17 -17.62
CA LYS A 273 -24.49 -0.82 -17.70
C LYS A 273 -23.44 -0.57 -16.60
N LEU A 274 -23.10 -1.62 -15.84
CA LEU A 274 -21.98 -1.60 -14.91
C LEU A 274 -20.69 -1.47 -15.69
N ALA A 275 -19.91 -0.40 -15.41
CA ALA A 275 -18.63 -0.09 -16.06
C ALA A 275 -17.43 -0.46 -15.19
N ASP A 276 -17.53 -0.22 -13.87
CA ASP A 276 -16.46 -0.57 -12.93
C ASP A 276 -17.04 -0.84 -11.53
N ARG A 277 -16.34 -1.62 -10.73
CA ARG A 277 -16.70 -1.89 -9.34
C ARG A 277 -15.45 -2.02 -8.49
N LEU A 278 -15.47 -1.28 -7.37
CA LEU A 278 -14.47 -1.35 -6.31
C LEU A 278 -15.10 -1.91 -5.04
N ARG A 279 -14.40 -2.82 -4.36
CA ARG A 279 -14.77 -3.34 -3.04
C ARG A 279 -13.58 -3.21 -2.10
N GLN A 280 -13.84 -2.64 -0.93
CA GLN A 280 -12.83 -2.48 0.14
C GLN A 280 -13.42 -2.88 1.49
N ARG A 281 -12.62 -3.53 2.34
CA ARG A 281 -12.99 -3.76 3.74
C ARG A 281 -12.72 -2.47 4.51
N VAL A 282 -13.69 -2.03 5.31
CA VAL A 282 -13.65 -0.79 6.08
C VAL A 282 -14.22 -1.00 7.47
N GLY A 283 -13.80 -0.18 8.43
CA GLY A 283 -14.33 -0.21 9.80
C GLY A 283 -14.86 1.15 10.23
N ILE A 284 -15.95 1.15 10.98
CA ILE A 284 -16.53 2.36 11.59
C ILE A 284 -15.84 2.57 12.93
N ARG A 285 -15.10 3.65 13.09
CA ARG A 285 -14.44 4.01 14.35
C ARG A 285 -14.11 5.50 14.37
N THR A 286 -13.93 6.07 15.57
CA THR A 286 -13.39 7.40 15.77
C THR A 286 -12.07 7.33 16.53
N VAL A 287 -11.15 8.22 16.18
CA VAL A 287 -9.86 8.41 16.86
C VAL A 287 -9.75 9.88 17.28
N ALA A 288 -9.32 10.12 18.50
CA ALA A 288 -9.04 11.45 19.00
C ALA A 288 -7.82 11.42 19.93
N VAL A 289 -7.14 12.57 20.05
CA VAL A 289 -6.07 12.79 21.02
C VAL A 289 -6.29 14.15 21.64
N SER A 290 -6.29 14.23 22.98
CA SER A 290 -6.33 15.48 23.71
C SER A 290 -5.40 15.45 24.94
N LYS A 291 -5.11 16.62 25.49
CA LYS A 291 -4.30 16.72 26.71
C LYS A 291 -4.98 16.09 27.91
N GLU A 292 -6.31 16.21 27.98
CA GLU A 292 -7.15 15.78 29.12
C GLU A 292 -7.37 14.27 29.12
N HIS A 293 -7.54 13.68 27.93
CA HIS A 293 -7.97 12.29 27.79
C HIS A 293 -6.94 11.36 27.14
N GLY A 294 -5.82 11.93 26.65
CA GLY A 294 -4.84 11.19 25.86
C GLY A 294 -5.44 10.63 24.56
N PHE A 295 -5.00 9.46 24.16
CA PHE A 295 -5.56 8.76 23.02
C PHE A 295 -6.93 8.14 23.33
N GLN A 296 -7.89 8.38 22.45
CA GLN A 296 -9.24 7.83 22.53
C GLN A 296 -9.60 7.05 21.26
N LEU A 297 -10.15 5.86 21.44
CA LEU A 297 -10.79 5.07 20.41
C LEU A 297 -12.30 4.97 20.71
N ASN A 298 -13.14 5.38 19.78
CA ASN A 298 -14.60 5.40 19.94
C ASN A 298 -15.06 6.14 21.20
N GLY A 299 -14.38 7.27 21.53
CA GLY A 299 -14.67 8.08 22.72
C GLY A 299 -14.17 7.50 24.04
N GLN A 300 -13.50 6.35 24.04
CA GLN A 300 -12.95 5.71 25.23
C GLN A 300 -11.44 5.95 25.31
N SER A 301 -10.95 6.50 26.42
CA SER A 301 -9.51 6.67 26.68
C SER A 301 -8.84 5.32 26.79
N ARG A 302 -7.67 5.22 26.15
CA ARG A 302 -6.95 3.96 26.04
C ARG A 302 -5.44 4.19 26.05
N LYS A 303 -4.69 3.30 26.72
CA LYS A 303 -3.24 3.21 26.58
C LYS A 303 -2.89 2.09 25.61
N PHE A 304 -1.88 2.31 24.79
CA PHE A 304 -1.34 1.26 23.93
C PHE A 304 -0.52 0.27 24.76
N LYS A 305 -0.78 -1.01 24.55
CA LYS A 305 0.12 -2.10 24.93
C LYS A 305 0.80 -2.55 23.63
N GLY A 306 1.81 -1.76 23.22
CA GLY A 306 2.35 -1.85 21.86
C GLY A 306 3.77 -2.36 21.81
N VAL A 307 4.14 -2.88 20.63
CA VAL A 307 5.49 -3.28 20.27
C VAL A 307 5.91 -2.66 18.96
N CYS A 308 7.21 -2.41 18.78
CA CYS A 308 7.80 -2.13 17.48
C CYS A 308 8.00 -3.45 16.74
N LEU A 309 7.67 -3.47 15.45
CA LEU A 309 7.72 -4.68 14.63
C LEU A 309 8.35 -4.39 13.29
N HIS A 310 9.51 -5.00 13.04
CA HIS A 310 10.09 -5.03 11.70
C HIS A 310 9.27 -5.91 10.76
N HIS A 311 9.48 -5.76 9.47
CA HIS A 311 8.63 -6.35 8.43
C HIS A 311 8.95 -7.81 8.08
N ASP A 312 10.08 -8.35 8.57
CA ASP A 312 10.48 -9.71 8.29
C ASP A 312 9.63 -10.76 9.03
N LEU A 313 9.63 -11.95 8.50
CA LEU A 313 8.86 -13.10 8.99
C LEU A 313 9.78 -14.27 9.39
N GLY A 314 10.93 -13.96 9.99
CA GLY A 314 11.93 -14.94 10.42
C GLY A 314 12.47 -15.75 9.25
N PRO A 315 12.34 -17.10 9.25
CA PRO A 315 12.94 -17.95 8.21
C PRO A 315 12.34 -17.73 6.80
N LEU A 316 11.23 -17.01 6.68
CA LEU A 316 10.66 -16.61 5.38
C LEU A 316 11.28 -15.32 4.83
N GLY A 317 12.20 -14.69 5.59
CA GLY A 317 12.73 -13.39 5.25
C GLY A 317 11.65 -12.32 5.22
N ALA A 318 11.74 -11.40 4.25
CA ALA A 318 10.77 -10.33 4.07
C ALA A 318 9.58 -10.72 3.16
N ALA A 319 9.60 -11.90 2.53
CA ALA A 319 8.54 -12.34 1.63
C ALA A 319 7.19 -12.43 2.35
N VAL A 320 6.26 -11.54 1.99
CA VAL A 320 4.95 -11.43 2.65
C VAL A 320 4.17 -12.74 2.55
N ASN A 321 3.78 -13.27 3.71
CA ASN A 321 3.00 -14.50 3.83
C ASN A 321 1.86 -14.31 4.83
N LYS A 322 0.62 -14.48 4.36
CA LYS A 322 -0.58 -14.25 5.17
C LYS A 322 -0.64 -15.12 6.42
N ALA A 323 -0.30 -16.41 6.31
CA ALA A 323 -0.36 -17.33 7.44
C ALA A 323 0.69 -16.97 8.51
N ALA A 324 1.89 -16.57 8.09
CA ALA A 324 2.94 -16.12 8.99
C ALA A 324 2.56 -14.82 9.71
N ILE A 325 1.98 -13.84 9.00
CA ILE A 325 1.48 -12.59 9.61
C ILE A 325 0.36 -12.90 10.62
N ILE A 326 -0.61 -13.76 10.26
CA ILE A 326 -1.67 -14.16 11.19
C ILE A 326 -1.08 -14.80 12.46
N ARG A 327 -0.09 -15.70 12.30
CA ARG A 327 0.60 -16.32 13.43
C ARG A 327 1.31 -15.28 14.30
N GLN A 328 2.03 -14.33 13.68
CA GLN A 328 2.74 -13.27 14.37
C GLN A 328 1.78 -12.38 15.18
N ILE A 329 0.68 -11.91 14.56
CA ILE A 329 -0.33 -11.08 15.24
C ILE A 329 -1.02 -11.88 16.36
N ARG A 330 -1.29 -13.18 16.17
CA ARG A 330 -1.88 -14.02 17.21
C ARG A 330 -0.98 -14.11 18.43
N LEU A 331 0.31 -14.42 18.25
CA LEU A 331 1.29 -14.51 19.34
C LEU A 331 1.37 -13.18 20.12
N MET A 332 1.35 -12.05 19.43
CA MET A 332 1.33 -10.74 20.08
C MET A 332 0.06 -10.54 20.92
N LYS A 333 -1.11 -10.88 20.37
CA LYS A 333 -2.37 -10.80 21.13
C LYS A 333 -2.37 -11.72 22.35
N ASP A 334 -1.83 -12.92 22.23
CA ASP A 334 -1.69 -13.87 23.35
C ASP A 334 -0.78 -13.33 24.46
N MET A 335 0.20 -12.46 24.12
CA MET A 335 1.03 -11.71 25.07
C MET A 335 0.31 -10.48 25.66
N GLY A 336 -0.91 -10.17 25.22
CA GLY A 336 -1.67 -8.98 25.65
C GLY A 336 -1.35 -7.71 24.87
N VAL A 337 -0.66 -7.80 23.74
CA VAL A 337 -0.38 -6.67 22.82
C VAL A 337 -1.65 -6.31 22.06
N ASP A 338 -1.97 -5.02 21.98
CA ASP A 338 -3.11 -4.48 21.23
C ASP A 338 -2.73 -3.45 20.15
N ALA A 339 -1.43 -3.13 20.04
CA ALA A 339 -0.92 -2.19 19.05
C ALA A 339 0.47 -2.58 18.54
N ILE A 340 0.75 -2.28 17.26
CA ILE A 340 2.08 -2.37 16.67
C ILE A 340 2.48 -1.04 16.04
N ARG A 341 3.79 -0.75 16.08
CA ARG A 341 4.41 0.29 15.25
C ARG A 341 5.20 -0.41 14.15
N THR A 342 4.95 -0.07 12.90
CA THR A 342 5.69 -0.64 11.77
C THR A 342 7.07 -0.01 11.68
N SER A 343 8.07 -0.66 12.26
CA SER A 343 9.42 -0.13 12.45
C SER A 343 10.33 -0.47 11.27
N HIS A 344 11.00 0.45 10.65
CA HIS A 344 10.71 1.88 10.60
C HIS A 344 10.44 2.16 9.14
N ASN A 345 9.35 1.61 8.63
CA ASN A 345 9.01 1.59 7.20
C ASN A 345 7.52 1.32 6.97
N MET A 346 7.09 1.54 5.74
CA MET A 346 5.71 1.39 5.33
C MET A 346 5.23 -0.06 5.35
N PRO A 347 4.04 -0.33 5.94
CA PRO A 347 3.49 -1.68 6.02
C PRO A 347 3.03 -2.21 4.65
N SER A 348 2.88 -3.54 4.53
CA SER A 348 2.21 -4.14 3.38
C SER A 348 0.68 -4.08 3.52
N GLN A 349 -0.04 -4.12 2.39
CA GLN A 349 -1.50 -4.24 2.39
C GLN A 349 -1.98 -5.49 3.15
N MET A 350 -1.28 -6.61 2.99
CA MET A 350 -1.59 -7.86 3.66
C MET A 350 -1.51 -7.73 5.18
N GLN A 351 -0.47 -7.07 5.70
CA GLN A 351 -0.32 -6.83 7.13
C GLN A 351 -1.47 -6.00 7.69
N MET A 352 -1.85 -4.93 6.99
CA MET A 352 -2.97 -4.07 7.41
C MET A 352 -4.30 -4.81 7.37
N GLN A 353 -4.56 -5.62 6.34
CA GLN A 353 -5.78 -6.44 6.27
C GLN A 353 -5.87 -7.47 7.41
N VAL A 354 -4.75 -8.04 7.82
CA VAL A 354 -4.69 -8.95 8.97
C VAL A 354 -4.94 -8.17 10.27
N CYS A 355 -4.29 -7.02 10.46
CA CYS A 355 -4.52 -6.15 11.62
C CYS A 355 -5.98 -5.70 11.72
N ASP A 356 -6.60 -5.30 10.60
CA ASP A 356 -8.02 -4.95 10.55
C ASP A 356 -8.92 -6.08 11.04
N SER A 357 -8.67 -7.29 10.56
CA SER A 357 -9.52 -8.46 10.84
C SER A 357 -9.29 -9.08 12.21
N MET A 358 -8.08 -8.93 12.76
CA MET A 358 -7.73 -9.49 14.06
C MET A 358 -7.79 -8.47 15.20
N GLY A 359 -8.06 -7.20 14.92
CA GLY A 359 -8.16 -6.17 15.95
C GLY A 359 -6.78 -5.81 16.54
N MET A 360 -5.83 -5.47 15.69
CA MET A 360 -4.53 -4.94 16.10
C MET A 360 -4.44 -3.48 15.67
N MET A 361 -4.31 -2.55 16.61
CA MET A 361 -4.07 -1.14 16.27
C MET A 361 -2.69 -0.96 15.65
N VAL A 362 -2.56 0.01 14.77
CA VAL A 362 -1.30 0.26 14.05
C VAL A 362 -0.95 1.73 14.08
N MET A 363 0.28 2.01 14.46
CA MET A 363 1.01 3.22 14.11
C MET A 363 1.78 2.91 12.82
N ALA A 364 1.29 3.38 11.70
CA ALA A 364 1.92 3.14 10.41
C ALA A 364 3.01 4.19 10.17
N GLU A 365 4.26 3.72 10.11
CA GLU A 365 5.43 4.57 9.98
C GLU A 365 5.94 4.61 8.55
N SER A 366 6.46 5.78 8.16
CA SER A 366 6.95 6.01 6.80
C SER A 366 8.46 5.80 6.66
N PHE A 367 9.27 6.51 7.45
CA PHE A 367 10.71 6.63 7.22
C PHE A 367 11.54 6.41 8.47
N ASP A 368 12.71 5.80 8.33
CA ASP A 368 13.73 5.71 9.39
C ASP A 368 14.62 6.97 9.44
N ALA A 369 14.82 7.61 8.31
CA ALA A 369 15.62 8.84 8.18
C ALA A 369 14.98 9.77 7.17
N TRP A 370 15.25 11.08 7.30
CA TRP A 370 14.86 12.08 6.30
C TRP A 370 16.06 12.48 5.45
N LYS A 371 16.50 13.73 5.56
CA LYS A 371 17.58 14.31 4.78
C LYS A 371 18.96 13.90 5.31
N GLU A 372 19.12 13.86 6.61
CA GLU A 372 20.39 13.47 7.23
C GLU A 372 20.50 11.94 7.28
N PRO A 373 21.66 11.39 6.87
CA PRO A 373 21.82 9.95 6.76
C PRO A 373 22.01 9.27 8.12
N LYS A 374 21.48 8.06 8.26
CA LYS A 374 21.83 7.10 9.31
C LYS A 374 22.71 5.97 8.79
N VAL A 375 22.67 5.75 7.48
CA VAL A 375 23.48 4.76 6.77
C VAL A 375 23.93 5.36 5.43
N LYS A 376 24.97 4.84 4.85
CA LYS A 376 25.62 5.39 3.64
C LYS A 376 24.68 5.49 2.44
N ASN A 377 23.95 4.43 2.15
CA ASN A 377 23.05 4.32 1.00
C ASN A 377 21.57 4.37 1.44
N GLY A 378 21.28 5.21 2.46
CA GLY A 378 19.93 5.32 3.04
C GLY A 378 18.96 6.14 2.19
N TYR A 379 17.72 6.23 2.68
CA TYR A 379 16.63 6.97 2.04
C TYR A 379 16.92 8.47 1.86
N ASN A 380 17.82 9.02 2.67
CA ASN A 380 18.26 10.42 2.58
C ASN A 380 18.72 10.82 1.17
N LEU A 381 19.27 9.89 0.39
CA LEU A 381 19.71 10.12 -0.99
C LEU A 381 18.55 10.47 -1.92
N PHE A 382 17.35 10.03 -1.60
CA PHE A 382 16.13 10.19 -2.40
C PHE A 382 15.14 11.16 -1.79
N TYR A 383 15.30 11.53 -0.52
CA TYR A 383 14.33 12.27 0.30
C TYR A 383 13.74 13.48 -0.44
N ASP A 384 14.56 14.41 -0.90
CA ASP A 384 14.10 15.68 -1.50
C ASP A 384 13.15 15.49 -2.68
N GLN A 385 13.35 14.44 -3.49
CA GLN A 385 12.57 14.20 -4.71
C GLN A 385 11.39 13.26 -4.48
N TRP A 386 11.43 12.43 -3.40
CA TRP A 386 10.52 11.30 -3.27
C TRP A 386 9.61 11.35 -2.06
N TRP A 387 9.96 12.04 -0.98
CA TRP A 387 9.19 11.98 0.27
C TRP A 387 7.69 12.27 0.11
N ARG A 388 7.31 13.26 -0.74
CA ARG A 388 5.89 13.57 -0.98
C ARG A 388 5.18 12.42 -1.68
N LYS A 389 5.78 11.84 -2.69
CA LYS A 389 5.21 10.72 -3.45
C LYS A 389 5.07 9.48 -2.57
N ASP A 390 6.11 9.23 -1.78
CA ASP A 390 6.14 8.07 -0.89
C ASP A 390 5.09 8.21 0.23
N LEU A 391 5.01 9.37 0.87
CA LEU A 391 4.03 9.64 1.92
C LEU A 391 2.59 9.66 1.36
N GLU A 392 2.39 10.21 0.16
CA GLU A 392 1.10 10.18 -0.54
C GLU A 392 0.65 8.74 -0.79
N ASN A 393 1.52 7.88 -1.29
CA ASN A 393 1.20 6.49 -1.57
C ASN A 393 0.88 5.72 -0.28
N LEU A 394 1.65 5.92 0.80
CA LEU A 394 1.35 5.35 2.10
C LEU A 394 -0.08 5.71 2.53
N ILE A 395 -0.39 7.01 2.58
CA ILE A 395 -1.67 7.46 3.12
C ILE A 395 -2.83 7.07 2.20
N ARG A 396 -2.74 7.33 0.90
CA ARG A 396 -3.80 6.99 -0.05
C ARG A 396 -4.04 5.48 -0.14
N GLY A 397 -2.98 4.69 -0.07
CA GLY A 397 -3.06 3.23 -0.09
C GLY A 397 -3.69 2.65 1.16
N HIS A 398 -3.50 3.30 2.32
CA HIS A 398 -3.85 2.69 3.61
C HIS A 398 -4.90 3.44 4.43
N ARG A 399 -5.33 4.65 4.07
CA ARG A 399 -6.23 5.49 4.90
C ARG A 399 -7.58 4.86 5.23
N ASN A 400 -8.04 3.86 4.46
CA ASN A 400 -9.30 3.18 4.73
C ASN A 400 -9.19 2.00 5.71
N HIS A 401 -7.96 1.63 6.13
CA HIS A 401 -7.76 0.60 7.15
C HIS A 401 -8.13 1.11 8.54
N PRO A 402 -9.12 0.51 9.23
CA PRO A 402 -9.52 0.96 10.56
C PRO A 402 -8.45 0.68 11.63
N SER A 403 -7.60 -0.31 11.43
CA SER A 403 -6.50 -0.65 12.33
C SER A 403 -5.47 0.48 12.46
N ILE A 404 -5.21 1.25 11.41
CA ILE A 404 -4.29 2.38 11.48
C ILE A 404 -4.95 3.50 12.30
N VAL A 405 -4.37 3.81 13.45
CA VAL A 405 -4.87 4.83 14.38
C VAL A 405 -3.95 6.05 14.50
N LEU A 406 -2.70 5.91 14.05
CA LEU A 406 -1.69 6.96 14.00
C LEU A 406 -0.87 6.86 12.70
N TRP A 407 -0.51 7.99 12.13
CA TRP A 407 0.55 8.09 11.14
C TRP A 407 1.85 8.50 11.82
N SER A 408 2.96 7.87 11.48
CA SER A 408 4.29 8.26 11.96
C SER A 408 5.16 8.65 10.75
N ILE A 409 5.75 9.85 10.84
CA ILE A 409 6.53 10.42 9.74
C ILE A 409 8.03 10.16 9.87
N GLY A 410 8.50 9.58 10.97
CA GLY A 410 9.92 9.30 11.14
C GLY A 410 10.27 8.59 12.42
N ASN A 411 11.49 8.08 12.46
CA ASN A 411 12.09 7.40 13.60
C ASN A 411 13.43 8.04 13.97
N GLU A 412 13.59 8.48 15.23
CA GLU A 412 14.88 8.96 15.78
C GLU A 412 15.64 9.86 14.79
N ILE A 413 14.93 10.84 14.24
CA ILE A 413 15.43 11.63 13.11
C ILE A 413 16.65 12.48 13.54
N PRO A 414 17.81 12.39 12.85
CA PRO A 414 18.99 13.15 13.24
C PRO A 414 18.77 14.67 13.29
N GLU A 415 17.98 15.21 12.35
CA GLU A 415 17.68 16.64 12.26
C GLU A 415 16.55 17.12 13.19
N GLN A 416 16.03 16.29 14.10
CA GLN A 416 14.97 16.69 15.06
C GLN A 416 15.39 17.86 15.99
N TRP A 417 16.70 18.14 16.09
CA TRP A 417 17.27 19.18 16.93
C TRP A 417 17.28 20.57 16.29
N ASN A 418 17.19 20.67 14.98
CA ASN A 418 17.40 21.89 14.25
C ASN A 418 16.09 22.45 13.65
N LYS A 419 16.13 23.70 13.20
CA LYS A 419 14.96 24.38 12.62
C LYS A 419 14.50 23.77 11.32
N GLU A 420 15.43 23.26 10.52
CA GLU A 420 15.16 22.61 9.24
C GLU A 420 14.39 21.31 9.45
N GLY A 421 14.77 20.52 10.45
CA GLY A 421 14.05 19.31 10.83
C GLY A 421 12.65 19.60 11.34
N ALA A 422 12.49 20.61 12.19
CA ALA A 422 11.18 21.06 12.65
C ALA A 422 10.27 21.52 11.49
N GLN A 423 10.83 22.23 10.49
CA GLN A 423 10.08 22.63 9.29
C GLN A 423 9.67 21.42 8.43
N ARG A 424 10.58 20.44 8.23
CA ARG A 424 10.28 19.20 7.51
C ARG A 424 9.18 18.39 8.21
N ALA A 425 9.26 18.28 9.54
CA ALA A 425 8.21 17.62 10.33
C ALA A 425 6.85 18.29 10.12
N LYS A 426 6.82 19.63 10.16
CA LYS A 426 5.61 20.41 9.91
C LYS A 426 5.08 20.18 8.48
N ASP A 427 5.93 20.25 7.46
CA ASP A 427 5.54 20.08 6.07
C ASP A 427 4.95 18.69 5.82
N MET A 428 5.56 17.63 6.38
CA MET A 428 5.06 16.27 6.28
C MET A 428 3.76 16.08 7.06
N THR A 429 3.64 16.65 8.24
CA THR A 429 2.42 16.60 9.07
C THR A 429 1.25 17.30 8.36
N ASP A 430 1.48 18.49 7.83
CA ASP A 430 0.48 19.24 7.06
C ASP A 430 0.05 18.46 5.82
N TYR A 431 1.00 17.82 5.13
CA TYR A 431 0.69 17.00 3.97
C TYR A 431 -0.10 15.73 4.34
N CYS A 432 0.23 15.07 5.44
CA CYS A 432 -0.57 13.96 5.96
C CYS A 432 -2.01 14.40 6.22
N HIS A 433 -2.22 15.54 6.89
CA HIS A 433 -3.56 16.04 7.22
C HIS A 433 -4.35 16.49 5.98
N GLN A 434 -3.69 16.94 4.91
CA GLN A 434 -4.33 17.21 3.61
C GLN A 434 -4.89 15.92 2.98
N LEU A 435 -4.21 14.78 3.17
CA LEU A 435 -4.59 13.50 2.59
C LEU A 435 -5.54 12.70 3.49
N ASP A 436 -5.38 12.82 4.81
CA ASP A 436 -6.18 12.16 5.84
C ASP A 436 -6.17 12.94 7.15
N ASN A 437 -7.25 13.64 7.44
CA ASN A 437 -7.44 14.40 8.67
C ASN A 437 -8.16 13.63 9.78
N THR A 438 -8.22 12.31 9.70
CA THR A 438 -8.96 11.46 10.65
C THR A 438 -8.08 10.85 11.74
N ARG A 439 -6.77 11.02 11.64
CA ARG A 439 -5.76 10.46 12.53
C ARG A 439 -4.74 11.50 12.91
N PRO A 440 -4.21 11.46 14.15
CA PRO A 440 -3.06 12.27 14.51
C PRO A 440 -1.81 11.76 13.78
N VAL A 441 -0.86 12.69 13.61
CA VAL A 441 0.47 12.44 13.06
C VAL A 441 1.49 12.57 14.20
N THR A 442 2.48 11.69 14.20
CA THR A 442 3.56 11.68 15.20
C THR A 442 4.90 11.39 14.54
N CYS A 443 5.97 11.52 15.29
CA CYS A 443 7.31 11.08 14.97
C CYS A 443 7.86 10.27 16.14
N GLY A 444 8.59 9.21 15.89
CA GLY A 444 9.31 8.46 16.92
C GLY A 444 10.58 9.20 17.31
N GLY A 445 10.46 10.28 18.09
CA GLY A 445 11.61 11.04 18.59
C GLY A 445 12.27 10.33 19.78
N ASP A 446 13.58 10.44 19.90
CA ASP A 446 14.38 9.98 21.02
C ASP A 446 14.85 11.14 21.91
N ASN A 447 14.48 12.36 21.54
CA ASN A 447 14.89 13.57 22.22
C ASN A 447 13.69 14.34 22.80
N PRO A 448 13.57 14.43 24.13
CA PRO A 448 12.45 15.14 24.77
C PRO A 448 12.46 16.67 24.57
N LYS A 449 13.55 17.22 24.03
CA LYS A 449 13.68 18.65 23.71
C LYS A 449 13.46 18.95 22.23
N ALA A 450 13.21 17.92 21.40
CA ALA A 450 12.93 18.11 19.99
C ALA A 450 11.59 18.82 19.78
N ASN A 451 11.55 19.71 18.80
CA ASN A 451 10.34 20.46 18.40
C ASN A 451 9.62 19.80 17.22
N THR A 452 9.78 18.49 17.03
CA THR A 452 9.19 17.73 15.91
C THR A 452 7.93 16.97 16.32
#